data_8f449198b5a84d81d76472000fe0b464
#
_entry.id   8f449198b5a84d81d76472000fe0b464
#
_cell.length_a   1.000
_cell.length_b   1.000
_cell.length_c   1.000
_cell.angle_alpha   90.00
_cell.angle_beta   90.00
_cell.angle_gamma   90.00
#
_symmetry.space_group_name_H-M   'P 1'
#
loop_
_entity.id
_entity.type
_entity.pdbx_description
1 polymer ?
#
loop_
_entity_poly.entity_id
_entity_poly.type
_entity_poly.pdbx_seq_one_letter_code
_entity_poly.pdbx_strand_id
1 'polypeptide(L)'
;MSKNEPFAPWQCPLCGEKLTGDSTLKCTKGHCFDRAKEGYWHLLPVQSMRTKAPGDSKEMVAARRAFLNAGYYGIFGRALGELCLEYGLPAAPEAPLHLLDAGCGEGWYDRCI
;
A
#
# COMPACT_ATOMS: atom_id res chain seq x y z
N MET A 1 -2.34 24.12 -2.22
CA MET A 1 -3.03 22.80 -2.13
C MET A 1 -4.40 23.04 -1.54
N SER A 2 -5.45 22.70 -2.26
CA SER A 2 -6.81 22.79 -1.72
C SER A 2 -6.96 21.74 -0.62
N LYS A 3 -7.61 22.12 0.49
CA LYS A 3 -7.80 21.28 1.69
C LYS A 3 -8.62 19.98 1.44
N ASN A 4 -9.04 19.71 0.21
CA ASN A 4 -9.95 18.63 -0.17
C ASN A 4 -9.43 17.72 -1.31
N GLU A 5 -8.18 17.84 -1.73
CA GLU A 5 -7.65 16.84 -2.67
C GLU A 5 -7.33 15.55 -1.91
N PRO A 6 -7.90 14.41 -2.34
CA PRO A 6 -7.55 13.14 -1.73
C PRO A 6 -6.05 12.88 -1.90
N PHE A 7 -5.40 12.41 -0.85
CA PHE A 7 -4.02 11.99 -0.92
C PHE A 7 -3.88 10.88 -1.99
N ALA A 8 -3.25 11.21 -3.11
CA ALA A 8 -3.04 10.30 -4.22
C ALA A 8 -1.54 10.20 -4.53
N PRO A 9 -0.81 9.33 -3.83
CA PRO A 9 0.65 9.25 -3.94
C PRO A 9 1.14 8.49 -5.17
N TRP A 10 0.23 8.06 -6.05
CA TRP A 10 0.53 7.13 -7.11
C TRP A 10 1.14 7.81 -8.34
N GLN A 11 2.23 7.24 -8.82
CA GLN A 11 2.85 7.60 -10.10
C GLN A 11 2.73 6.44 -11.09
N CYS A 12 2.58 6.78 -12.37
CA CYS A 12 2.52 5.79 -13.43
C CYS A 12 3.86 5.06 -13.57
N PRO A 13 3.90 3.72 -13.42
CA PRO A 13 5.15 2.95 -13.52
C PRO A 13 5.73 2.93 -14.94
N LEU A 14 4.97 3.36 -15.95
CA LEU A 14 5.40 3.39 -17.35
C LEU A 14 5.97 4.75 -17.77
N CYS A 15 5.48 5.86 -17.23
CA CYS A 15 5.88 7.19 -17.66
C CYS A 15 6.18 8.19 -16.54
N GLY A 16 6.00 7.81 -15.26
CA GLY A 16 6.26 8.67 -14.11
C GLY A 16 5.22 9.78 -13.85
N GLU A 17 4.24 9.94 -14.73
CA GLU A 17 3.17 10.94 -14.53
C GLU A 17 2.26 10.57 -13.36
N LYS A 18 1.64 11.59 -12.77
CA LYS A 18 0.68 11.38 -11.68
C LYS A 18 -0.50 10.53 -12.14
N LEU A 19 -0.92 9.60 -11.31
CA LEU A 19 -2.12 8.79 -11.51
C LEU A 19 -3.28 9.37 -10.71
N THR A 20 -4.46 9.44 -11.32
CA THR A 20 -5.70 9.89 -10.69
C THR A 20 -6.86 8.97 -11.06
N GLY A 21 -7.88 8.88 -10.20
CA GLY A 21 -9.09 8.09 -10.43
C GLY A 21 -9.54 7.34 -9.18
N ASP A 22 -10.75 6.80 -9.21
CA ASP A 22 -11.38 6.10 -8.09
C ASP A 22 -11.43 4.58 -8.27
N SER A 23 -11.93 4.12 -9.42
CA SER A 23 -12.05 2.70 -9.78
C SER A 23 -10.94 2.25 -10.72
N THR A 24 -10.43 3.17 -11.53
CA THR A 24 -9.30 2.98 -12.44
C THR A 24 -8.39 4.19 -12.31
N LEU A 25 -7.11 3.96 -12.08
CA LEU A 25 -6.10 5.01 -12.09
C LEU A 25 -5.65 5.26 -13.53
N LYS A 26 -5.56 6.53 -13.92
CA LYS A 26 -5.11 6.96 -15.25
C LYS A 26 -4.08 8.07 -15.15
N CYS A 27 -3.11 8.05 -16.04
CA CYS A 27 -2.20 9.18 -16.26
C CYS A 27 -2.64 10.02 -17.49
N THR A 28 -2.03 11.19 -17.65
CA THR A 28 -2.29 12.08 -18.79
C THR A 28 -1.94 11.46 -20.15
N LYS A 29 -1.04 10.47 -20.17
CA LYS A 29 -0.65 9.72 -21.38
C LYS A 29 -1.56 8.53 -21.70
N GLY A 30 -2.63 8.33 -20.92
CA GLY A 30 -3.64 7.30 -21.17
C GLY A 30 -3.31 5.91 -20.61
N HIS A 31 -2.23 5.74 -19.84
CA HIS A 31 -1.99 4.46 -19.14
C HIS A 31 -3.01 4.29 -18.03
N CYS A 32 -3.59 3.09 -17.93
CA CYS A 32 -4.66 2.75 -17.00
C CYS A 32 -4.26 1.58 -16.12
N PHE A 33 -4.68 1.63 -14.85
CA PHE A 33 -4.43 0.57 -13.86
C PHE A 33 -5.69 0.34 -13.05
N ASP A 34 -6.17 -0.91 -13.03
CA ASP A 34 -7.41 -1.26 -12.37
C ASP A 34 -7.20 -1.57 -10.89
N ARG A 35 -8.28 -1.38 -10.14
CA ARG A 35 -8.34 -1.77 -8.74
C ARG A 35 -8.76 -3.23 -8.64
N ALA A 36 -8.03 -4.01 -7.85
CA ALA A 36 -8.40 -5.38 -7.55
C ALA A 36 -9.68 -5.42 -6.70
N LYS A 37 -10.39 -6.55 -6.73
CA LYS A 37 -11.58 -6.77 -5.90
C LYS A 37 -11.29 -6.58 -4.41
N GLU A 38 -10.10 -6.95 -3.97
CA GLU A 38 -9.61 -6.82 -2.61
C GLU A 38 -9.24 -5.37 -2.23
N GLY A 39 -9.21 -4.45 -3.19
CA GLY A 39 -9.02 -3.02 -2.99
C GLY A 39 -7.64 -2.47 -3.28
N TYR A 40 -6.64 -3.28 -3.61
CA TYR A 40 -5.32 -2.80 -3.99
C TYR A 40 -5.23 -2.43 -5.48
N TRP A 41 -4.21 -1.66 -5.87
CA TRP A 41 -3.98 -1.26 -7.25
C TRP A 41 -2.96 -2.18 -7.94
N HIS A 42 -3.30 -2.67 -9.13
CA HIS A 42 -2.39 -3.43 -9.99
C HIS A 42 -1.44 -2.48 -10.73
N LEU A 43 -0.32 -2.13 -10.10
CA LEU A 43 0.68 -1.23 -10.68
C LEU A 43 1.85 -1.94 -11.36
N LEU A 44 1.90 -3.28 -11.33
CA LEU A 44 2.93 -4.05 -12.02
C LEU A 44 2.43 -4.44 -13.42
N PRO A 45 2.92 -3.79 -14.51
CA PRO A 45 2.52 -4.13 -15.86
C PRO A 45 2.96 -5.56 -16.23
N VAL A 46 2.13 -6.29 -16.98
CA VAL A 46 2.42 -7.68 -17.40
C VAL A 46 3.76 -7.78 -18.14
N GLN A 47 4.07 -6.80 -18.99
CA GLN A 47 5.33 -6.74 -19.72
C GLN A 47 6.56 -6.51 -18.82
N SER A 48 6.37 -6.05 -17.59
CA SER A 48 7.44 -5.85 -16.60
C SER A 48 7.62 -7.02 -15.66
N MET A 49 6.76 -8.03 -15.73
CA MET A 49 6.86 -9.23 -14.91
C MET A 49 8.01 -10.11 -15.42
N ARG A 50 8.95 -10.43 -14.54
CA ARG A 50 10.07 -11.33 -14.86
C ARG A 50 9.67 -12.81 -14.88
N THR A 51 8.58 -13.15 -14.21
CA THR A 51 8.01 -14.49 -14.11
C THR A 51 6.50 -14.43 -14.27
N LYS A 52 5.85 -15.57 -14.62
CA LYS A 52 4.38 -15.66 -14.72
C LYS A 52 3.68 -15.52 -13.37
N ALA A 53 4.37 -15.79 -12.26
CA ALA A 53 3.86 -15.71 -10.90
C ALA A 53 4.91 -15.05 -10.00
N PRO A 54 5.02 -13.69 -10.05
CA PRO A 54 5.97 -12.97 -9.21
C PRO A 54 5.52 -13.00 -7.74
N GLY A 55 6.50 -13.04 -6.83
CA GLY A 55 6.26 -13.03 -5.39
C GLY A 55 6.02 -14.40 -4.77
N ASP A 56 5.45 -14.40 -3.58
CA ASP A 56 5.14 -15.60 -2.81
C ASP A 56 3.96 -16.37 -3.43
N SER A 57 3.96 -17.70 -3.29
CA SER A 57 2.81 -18.52 -3.68
C SER A 57 1.60 -18.24 -2.77
N LYS A 58 0.41 -18.63 -3.24
CA LYS A 58 -0.83 -18.50 -2.44
C LYS A 58 -0.74 -19.24 -1.10
N GLU A 59 -0.08 -20.40 -1.10
CA GLU A 59 0.14 -21.21 0.09
C GLU A 59 1.07 -20.52 1.08
N MET A 60 2.13 -19.89 0.59
CA MET A 60 3.05 -19.10 1.43
C MET A 60 2.36 -17.89 2.05
N VAL A 61 1.56 -17.17 1.29
CA VAL A 61 0.77 -16.03 1.78
C VAL A 61 -0.25 -16.49 2.84
N ALA A 62 -0.96 -17.59 2.58
CA ALA A 62 -1.93 -18.15 3.53
C ALA A 62 -1.26 -18.60 4.85
N ALA A 63 -0.10 -19.25 4.76
CA ALA A 63 0.67 -19.67 5.94
C ALA A 63 1.15 -18.49 6.78
N ARG A 64 1.65 -17.44 6.13
CA ARG A 64 2.06 -16.19 6.81
C ARG A 64 0.88 -15.51 7.47
N ARG A 65 -0.25 -15.42 6.80
CA ARG A 65 -1.49 -14.86 7.35
C ARG A 65 -1.95 -15.62 8.60
N ALA A 66 -1.99 -16.95 8.54
CA ALA A 66 -2.37 -17.79 9.67
C ALA A 66 -1.43 -17.58 10.86
N PHE A 67 -0.13 -17.52 10.63
CA PHE A 67 0.88 -17.27 11.66
C PHE A 67 0.71 -15.90 12.32
N LEU A 68 0.56 -14.84 11.53
CA LEU A 68 0.38 -13.46 12.03
C LEU A 68 -0.94 -13.31 12.79
N ASN A 69 -2.03 -13.89 12.27
CA ASN A 69 -3.34 -13.85 12.92
C ASN A 69 -3.40 -14.69 14.22
N ALA A 70 -2.51 -15.64 14.40
CA ALA A 70 -2.39 -16.38 15.64
C ALA A 70 -1.84 -15.53 16.81
N GLY A 71 -1.36 -14.31 16.54
CA GLY A 71 -1.00 -13.31 17.56
C GLY A 71 0.44 -13.37 18.07
N TYR A 72 1.29 -14.22 17.50
CA TYR A 72 2.69 -14.34 17.95
C TYR A 72 3.47 -13.03 17.85
N TYR A 73 3.17 -12.18 16.86
CA TYR A 73 3.80 -10.89 16.67
C TYR A 73 2.96 -9.68 17.14
N GLY A 74 1.94 -9.93 17.96
CA GLY A 74 1.09 -8.86 18.48
C GLY A 74 1.85 -7.79 19.26
N ILE A 75 2.84 -8.19 20.06
CA ILE A 75 3.71 -7.26 20.80
C ILE A 75 4.52 -6.40 19.85
N PHE A 76 5.07 -7.00 18.80
CA PHE A 76 5.84 -6.28 17.78
C PHE A 76 4.95 -5.28 17.01
N GLY A 77 3.75 -5.69 16.63
CA GLY A 77 2.79 -4.80 15.95
C GLY A 77 2.42 -3.59 16.81
N ARG A 78 2.18 -3.77 18.11
CA ARG A 78 1.92 -2.66 19.04
C ARG A 78 3.11 -1.72 19.19
N ALA A 79 4.31 -2.28 19.39
CA ALA A 79 5.53 -1.47 19.49
C ALA A 79 5.77 -0.64 18.22
N LEU A 80 5.51 -1.21 17.06
CA LEU A 80 5.59 -0.49 15.78
C LEU A 80 4.60 0.66 15.70
N GLY A 81 3.35 0.44 16.13
CA GLY A 81 2.32 1.49 16.21
C GLY A 81 2.72 2.64 17.15
N GLU A 82 3.25 2.31 18.33
CA GLU A 82 3.75 3.32 19.28
C GLU A 82 4.89 4.14 18.68
N LEU A 83 5.84 3.52 17.97
CA LEU A 83 6.92 4.23 17.29
C LEU A 83 6.39 5.15 16.18
N CYS A 84 5.39 4.72 15.41
CA CYS A 84 4.77 5.55 14.38
C CYS A 84 4.11 6.79 14.99
N LEU A 85 3.46 6.67 16.13
CA LEU A 85 2.87 7.81 16.83
C LEU A 85 3.92 8.72 17.46
N GLU A 86 4.99 8.16 18.01
CA GLU A 86 6.07 8.92 18.65
C GLU A 86 6.89 9.73 17.64
N TYR A 87 7.25 9.10 16.51
CA TYR A 87 8.13 9.70 15.49
C TYR A 87 7.39 10.24 14.26
N GLY A 88 6.08 10.00 14.15
CA GLY A 88 5.28 10.53 13.05
C GLY A 88 5.20 12.06 13.09
N LEU A 89 5.47 12.69 11.96
CA LEU A 89 5.40 14.15 11.82
C LEU A 89 4.25 14.52 10.87
N PRO A 90 3.12 15.00 11.39
CA PRO A 90 2.06 15.52 10.53
C PRO A 90 2.50 16.80 9.82
N ALA A 91 1.99 17.03 8.61
CA ALA A 91 2.27 18.24 7.84
C ALA A 91 1.81 19.53 8.55
N ALA A 92 0.81 19.41 9.45
CA ALA A 92 0.31 20.46 10.31
C ALA A 92 -0.31 19.83 11.57
N PRO A 93 -0.50 20.58 12.69
CA PRO A 93 -0.99 20.01 13.96
C PRO A 93 -2.28 19.19 13.86
N GLU A 94 -3.18 19.57 12.97
CA GLU A 94 -4.48 18.90 12.75
C GLU A 94 -4.48 18.03 11.48
N ALA A 95 -3.35 17.88 10.81
CA ALA A 95 -3.27 17.06 9.59
C ALA A 95 -3.12 15.58 9.95
N PRO A 96 -3.70 14.67 9.14
CA PRO A 96 -3.49 13.24 9.33
C PRO A 96 -2.04 12.86 9.05
N LEU A 97 -1.55 11.86 9.76
CA LEU A 97 -0.29 11.21 9.41
C LEU A 97 -0.45 10.37 8.15
N HIS A 98 0.54 10.43 7.28
CA HIS A 98 0.64 9.57 6.12
C HIS A 98 1.77 8.56 6.35
N LEU A 99 1.44 7.29 6.25
CA LEU A 99 2.37 6.18 6.43
C LEU A 99 2.59 5.47 5.10
N LEU A 100 3.84 5.19 4.77
CA LEU A 100 4.22 4.29 3.69
C LEU A 100 4.90 3.05 4.27
N ASP A 101 4.28 1.90 4.12
CA ASP A 101 4.89 0.60 4.40
C ASP A 101 5.39 -0.03 3.10
N ALA A 102 6.69 0.06 2.85
CA ALA A 102 7.31 -0.52 1.67
C ALA A 102 7.50 -2.03 1.86
N GLY A 103 6.85 -2.83 0.98
CA GLY A 103 6.87 -4.29 1.10
C GLY A 103 5.90 -4.82 2.15
N CYS A 104 4.78 -4.14 2.34
CA CYS A 104 3.79 -4.42 3.40
C CYS A 104 3.16 -5.83 3.37
N GLY A 105 3.38 -6.61 2.31
CA GLY A 105 2.68 -7.88 2.13
C GLY A 105 1.16 -7.67 2.07
N GLU A 106 0.42 -8.31 2.97
CA GLU A 106 -1.04 -8.12 3.07
C GLU A 106 -1.48 -7.00 4.04
N GLY A 107 -0.53 -6.21 4.55
CA GLY A 107 -0.81 -5.09 5.44
C GLY A 107 -1.22 -5.50 6.86
N TRP A 108 -0.75 -6.63 7.37
CA TRP A 108 -1.08 -7.06 8.73
C TRP A 108 -0.58 -6.07 9.78
N TYR A 109 0.65 -5.57 9.62
CA TYR A 109 1.23 -4.57 10.54
C TYR A 109 0.50 -3.24 10.48
N ASP A 110 0.03 -2.82 9.31
CA ASP A 110 -0.72 -1.58 9.13
C ASP A 110 -2.02 -1.57 9.92
N ARG A 111 -2.63 -2.74 10.13
CA ARG A 111 -3.81 -2.89 10.98
C ARG A 111 -3.52 -2.80 12.48
N CYS A 112 -2.24 -2.85 12.86
CA CYS A 112 -1.80 -2.70 14.25
C CYS A 112 -1.53 -1.23 14.62
N ILE A 113 -1.38 -0.36 13.62
CA ILE A 113 -1.09 1.06 13.74
C ILE A 113 -2.37 1.86 13.73
#